data_60daebb010bfe049d5d269e5068f65d0
#
_entry.id   60daebb010bfe049d5d269e5068f65d0
#
_cell.length_a   1.000
_cell.length_b   1.000
_cell.length_c   1.000
_cell.angle_alpha   90.00
_cell.angle_beta   90.00
_cell.angle_gamma   90.00
#
_symmetry.space_group_name_H-M   'P 1'
#
loop_
_entity.id
_entity.type
_entity.pdbx_description
1 polymer ?
#
loop_
_entity_poly.entity_id
_entity_poly.type
_entity_poly.pdbx_seq_one_letter_code
_entity_poly.pdbx_strand_id
1 'polypeptide(L)'
;MEQPKETNEVQEIKLDNKNRAYATGKRKQSIARVWLKKGKGNISINGKTIENYFFRPVLRMIINQPLEVIQSSKDYDIVATVKGGGLSGQAGALRHGITKALCIYDIGFRPALKKIGFLTRDSRVVERKKAGLAKARRS
;
A
#
# COMPACT_ATOMS: atom_id res chain seq x y z
N MET A 1 -10.45 29.83 0.01
CA MET A 1 -11.78 29.31 -0.19
C MET A 1 -11.86 28.26 -1.26
N GLU A 2 -11.44 28.64 -2.42
CA GLU A 2 -11.53 27.73 -3.56
C GLU A 2 -10.68 26.52 -3.39
N GLN A 3 -9.53 26.67 -2.79
CA GLN A 3 -8.59 25.58 -2.73
C GLN A 3 -9.10 24.39 -1.93
N PRO A 4 -9.71 24.57 -0.77
CA PRO A 4 -10.25 23.42 -0.07
C PRO A 4 -11.28 22.67 -0.90
N LYS A 5 -12.09 23.40 -1.63
CA LYS A 5 -13.08 22.76 -2.49
C LYS A 5 -12.42 21.99 -3.60
N GLU A 6 -11.41 22.56 -4.20
CA GLU A 6 -10.72 21.88 -5.28
C GLU A 6 -10.07 20.62 -4.79
N THR A 7 -9.49 20.67 -3.60
CA THR A 7 -8.86 19.50 -3.03
C THR A 7 -9.89 18.39 -2.84
N ASN A 8 -11.04 18.74 -2.32
CA ASN A 8 -12.08 17.75 -2.09
C ASN A 8 -12.56 17.15 -3.40
N GLU A 9 -12.68 17.96 -4.41
CA GLU A 9 -13.13 17.47 -5.70
C GLU A 9 -12.12 16.51 -6.30
N VAL A 10 -10.84 16.82 -6.16
CA VAL A 10 -9.80 15.94 -6.66
C VAL A 10 -9.87 14.58 -5.96
N GLN A 11 -10.08 14.59 -4.65
CA GLN A 11 -10.21 13.35 -3.92
C GLN A 11 -11.38 12.53 -4.41
N GLU A 12 -12.51 13.18 -4.62
CA GLU A 12 -13.70 12.48 -5.08
C GLU A 12 -13.48 11.87 -6.46
N ILE A 13 -12.78 12.58 -7.32
CA ILE A 13 -12.52 12.08 -8.66
C ILE A 13 -11.68 10.81 -8.62
N LYS A 14 -10.83 10.67 -7.61
CA LYS A 14 -9.95 9.52 -7.52
C LYS A 14 -10.60 8.29 -6.96
N LEU A 15 -11.82 8.39 -6.44
CA LEU A 15 -12.55 7.22 -5.98
C LEU A 15 -13.27 6.59 -7.17
N ASP A 16 -13.37 5.26 -7.15
CA ASP A 16 -14.05 4.56 -8.23
C ASP A 16 -15.56 4.58 -8.02
N ASN A 17 -16.30 3.85 -8.88
CA ASN A 17 -17.76 3.83 -8.85
C ASN A 17 -18.30 3.32 -7.53
N LYS A 18 -17.52 2.53 -6.82
CA LYS A 18 -17.95 1.92 -5.57
C LYS A 18 -17.40 2.68 -4.36
N ASN A 19 -16.96 3.91 -4.58
CA ASN A 19 -16.38 4.76 -3.53
C ASN A 19 -15.14 4.14 -2.93
N ARG A 20 -14.32 3.50 -3.78
CA ARG A 20 -13.07 2.91 -3.35
C ARG A 20 -11.90 3.75 -3.84
N ALA A 21 -10.90 3.90 -2.98
CA ALA A 21 -9.61 4.44 -3.41
C ALA A 21 -8.79 3.31 -4.01
N TYR A 22 -8.22 3.55 -5.18
CA TYR A 22 -7.39 2.56 -5.84
C TYR A 22 -5.95 3.05 -5.92
N ALA A 23 -5.01 2.18 -5.59
CA ALA A 23 -3.61 2.52 -5.69
C ALA A 23 -2.79 1.27 -5.98
N THR A 24 -1.63 1.48 -6.58
CA THR A 24 -0.68 0.42 -6.86
C THR A 24 0.54 0.59 -5.98
N GLY A 25 0.96 -0.49 -5.36
CA GLY A 25 2.18 -0.52 -4.57
C GLY A 25 3.21 -1.42 -5.21
N LYS A 26 4.48 -1.10 -5.02
CA LYS A 26 5.56 -1.89 -5.61
C LYS A 26 6.69 -2.04 -4.62
N ARG A 27 7.29 -3.21 -4.62
CA ARG A 27 8.48 -3.47 -3.82
C ARG A 27 9.25 -4.60 -4.47
N LYS A 28 10.53 -4.34 -4.78
CA LYS A 28 11.34 -5.31 -5.51
C LYS A 28 10.61 -5.64 -6.80
N GLN A 29 10.29 -6.89 -7.04
CA GLN A 29 9.58 -7.27 -8.26
C GLN A 29 8.12 -7.56 -8.01
N SER A 30 7.63 -7.23 -6.82
CA SER A 30 6.23 -7.45 -6.47
C SER A 30 5.39 -6.24 -6.81
N ILE A 31 4.19 -6.49 -7.29
CA ILE A 31 3.22 -5.44 -7.62
C ILE A 31 1.92 -5.77 -6.91
N ALA A 32 1.40 -4.78 -6.19
CA ALA A 32 0.13 -4.90 -5.49
C ALA A 32 -0.86 -3.88 -6.04
N ARG A 33 -2.07 -4.34 -6.27
CA ARG A 33 -3.18 -3.45 -6.63
C ARG A 33 -4.16 -3.46 -5.47
N VAL A 34 -4.47 -2.29 -4.96
CA VAL A 34 -5.21 -2.15 -3.71
C VAL A 34 -6.46 -1.31 -3.93
N TRP A 35 -7.60 -1.82 -3.48
CA TRP A 35 -8.85 -1.09 -3.44
C TRP A 35 -9.27 -0.97 -1.97
N LEU A 36 -9.52 0.25 -1.52
CA LEU A 36 -9.78 0.55 -0.11
C LEU A 36 -11.05 1.37 0.01
N LYS A 37 -11.91 1.00 0.96
CA LYS A 37 -13.12 1.74 1.24
C LYS A 37 -13.45 1.63 2.71
N LYS A 38 -14.38 2.46 3.17
CA LYS A 38 -14.89 2.34 4.53
C LYS A 38 -15.48 0.95 4.74
N GLY A 39 -15.20 0.39 5.91
CA GLY A 39 -15.68 -0.95 6.20
C GLY A 39 -15.45 -1.33 7.64
N LYS A 40 -15.18 -2.61 7.85
CA LYS A 40 -15.08 -3.18 9.19
C LYS A 40 -13.72 -3.79 9.49
N GLY A 41 -12.76 -3.62 8.61
CA GLY A 41 -11.42 -4.12 8.86
C GLY A 41 -11.09 -5.43 8.14
N ASN A 42 -11.87 -5.80 7.13
CA ASN A 42 -11.62 -7.03 6.39
C ASN A 42 -10.58 -6.78 5.31
N ILE A 43 -9.59 -7.66 5.24
CA ILE A 43 -8.55 -7.59 4.22
C ILE A 43 -8.54 -8.88 3.44
N SER A 44 -8.72 -8.76 2.12
CA SER A 44 -8.74 -9.90 1.20
C SER A 44 -7.62 -9.73 0.19
N ILE A 45 -6.82 -10.78 0.01
CA ILE A 45 -5.66 -10.75 -0.89
C ILE A 45 -5.75 -11.94 -1.81
N ASN A 46 -5.85 -11.65 -3.12
CA ASN A 46 -5.97 -12.68 -4.14
C ASN A 46 -7.11 -13.65 -3.82
N GLY A 47 -8.22 -13.11 -3.29
CA GLY A 47 -9.40 -13.90 -2.97
C GLY A 47 -9.34 -14.66 -1.67
N LYS A 48 -8.29 -14.45 -0.87
CA LYS A 48 -8.13 -15.13 0.41
C LYS A 48 -8.05 -14.12 1.53
N THR A 49 -8.38 -14.57 2.76
CA THR A 49 -8.15 -13.68 3.90
C THR A 49 -6.65 -13.47 4.08
N ILE A 50 -6.30 -12.38 4.76
CA ILE A 50 -4.90 -12.08 4.99
C ILE A 50 -4.19 -13.21 5.75
N GLU A 51 -4.89 -13.83 6.70
CA GLU A 51 -4.32 -14.92 7.47
C GLU A 51 -4.01 -16.14 6.61
N ASN A 52 -4.85 -16.40 5.63
CA ASN A 52 -4.67 -17.54 4.75
C ASN A 52 -3.61 -17.31 3.69
N TYR A 53 -3.43 -16.06 3.28
CA TYR A 53 -2.43 -15.76 2.26
C TYR A 53 -1.05 -15.56 2.87
N PHE A 54 -0.96 -14.89 4.01
CA PHE A 54 0.30 -14.63 4.70
C PHE A 54 0.28 -15.32 6.06
N PHE A 55 0.83 -16.51 6.13
CA PHE A 55 0.88 -17.26 7.37
C PHE A 55 1.72 -16.59 8.44
N ARG A 56 2.80 -15.93 8.02
CA ARG A 56 3.74 -15.36 8.98
C ARG A 56 3.17 -14.10 9.60
N PRO A 57 3.07 -14.06 10.94
CA PRO A 57 2.53 -12.86 11.59
C PRO A 57 3.32 -11.59 11.28
N VAL A 58 4.64 -11.72 11.09
CA VAL A 58 5.48 -10.57 10.77
C VAL A 58 5.03 -9.91 9.47
N LEU A 59 4.66 -10.72 8.47
CA LEU A 59 4.23 -10.14 7.19
C LEU A 59 2.89 -9.46 7.33
N ARG A 60 1.98 -10.04 8.11
CA ARG A 60 0.71 -9.38 8.36
C ARG A 60 0.89 -8.07 9.11
N MET A 61 1.85 -8.04 10.04
CA MET A 61 2.19 -6.80 10.73
C MET A 61 2.61 -5.70 9.76
N ILE A 62 3.46 -6.05 8.80
CA ILE A 62 3.94 -5.09 7.82
C ILE A 62 2.77 -4.50 7.04
N ILE A 63 1.85 -5.36 6.61
CA ILE A 63 0.72 -4.92 5.82
C ILE A 63 -0.19 -3.99 6.62
N ASN A 64 -0.33 -4.24 7.91
CA ASN A 64 -1.22 -3.45 8.76
C ASN A 64 -0.60 -2.17 9.29
N GLN A 65 0.70 -1.97 9.13
CA GLN A 65 1.37 -0.81 9.68
C GLN A 65 0.73 0.53 9.29
N PRO A 66 0.39 0.75 8.01
CA PRO A 66 -0.22 2.05 7.67
C PRO A 66 -1.53 2.28 8.41
N LEU A 67 -2.33 1.24 8.58
CA LEU A 67 -3.61 1.37 9.27
C LEU A 67 -3.41 1.66 10.74
N GLU A 68 -2.37 1.08 11.33
CA GLU A 68 -2.06 1.34 12.74
C GLU A 68 -1.56 2.75 12.96
N VAL A 69 -0.78 3.27 12.01
CA VAL A 69 -0.26 4.64 12.14
C VAL A 69 -1.41 5.63 12.23
N ILE A 70 -2.47 5.42 11.46
CA ILE A 70 -3.61 6.32 11.49
C ILE A 70 -4.68 5.86 12.49
N GLN A 71 -4.41 4.78 13.23
CA GLN A 71 -5.31 4.26 14.27
C GLN A 71 -6.71 3.96 13.74
N SER A 72 -6.76 3.37 12.54
CA SER A 72 -8.04 3.09 11.89
C SER A 72 -8.06 1.68 11.30
N SER A 73 -7.46 0.72 11.98
CA SER A 73 -7.33 -0.62 11.42
C SER A 73 -8.67 -1.31 11.19
N LYS A 74 -9.70 -0.89 11.90
CA LYS A 74 -11.02 -1.53 11.77
C LYS A 74 -12.02 -0.66 11.01
N ASP A 75 -11.55 0.40 10.40
CA ASP A 75 -12.46 1.34 9.72
C ASP A 75 -12.48 1.16 8.22
N TYR A 76 -11.62 0.31 7.68
CA TYR A 76 -11.51 0.16 6.23
C TYR A 76 -11.48 -1.28 5.83
N ASP A 77 -12.14 -1.57 4.70
CA ASP A 77 -12.04 -2.86 4.04
C ASP A 77 -11.09 -2.72 2.86
N ILE A 78 -10.26 -3.74 2.68
CA ILE A 78 -9.26 -3.72 1.63
C ILE A 78 -9.41 -4.98 0.79
N VAL A 79 -9.47 -4.81 -0.52
CA VAL A 79 -9.37 -5.89 -1.48
C VAL A 79 -8.11 -5.64 -2.29
N ALA A 80 -7.28 -6.64 -2.42
CA ALA A 80 -6.01 -6.47 -3.10
C ALA A 80 -5.65 -7.68 -3.92
N THR A 81 -4.87 -7.45 -4.96
CA THR A 81 -4.21 -8.52 -5.70
C THR A 81 -2.72 -8.24 -5.67
N VAL A 82 -1.92 -9.30 -5.55
CA VAL A 82 -0.46 -9.17 -5.59
C VAL A 82 0.09 -10.24 -6.50
N LYS A 83 1.22 -9.92 -7.13
CA LYS A 83 1.93 -10.88 -7.94
C LYS A 83 3.40 -10.52 -8.00
N GLY A 84 4.21 -11.51 -8.36
CA GLY A 84 5.64 -11.31 -8.54
C GLY A 84 6.40 -11.36 -7.24
N GLY A 85 7.69 -11.63 -7.34
CA GLY A 85 8.57 -11.68 -6.20
C GLY A 85 8.16 -12.72 -5.18
N GLY A 86 8.65 -12.59 -3.97
CA GLY A 86 8.30 -13.49 -2.89
C GLY A 86 7.31 -12.86 -1.93
N LEU A 87 6.90 -13.63 -0.92
CA LEU A 87 5.90 -13.17 0.02
C LEU A 87 6.34 -11.91 0.75
N SER A 88 7.62 -11.83 1.10
CA SER A 88 8.14 -10.66 1.80
C SER A 88 8.02 -9.41 0.93
N GLY A 89 8.40 -9.51 -0.35
CA GLY A 89 8.24 -8.40 -1.27
C GLY A 89 6.79 -8.03 -1.48
N GLN A 90 5.92 -9.04 -1.54
CA GLN A 90 4.49 -8.79 -1.71
C GLN A 90 3.90 -8.03 -0.52
N ALA A 91 4.34 -8.38 0.70
CA ALA A 91 3.87 -7.65 1.88
C ALA A 91 4.31 -6.20 1.83
N GLY A 92 5.55 -5.95 1.41
CA GLY A 92 6.02 -4.57 1.25
C GLY A 92 5.27 -3.81 0.18
N ALA A 93 4.96 -4.48 -0.94
CA ALA A 93 4.19 -3.85 -2.01
C ALA A 93 2.78 -3.52 -1.54
N LEU A 94 2.17 -4.40 -0.75
CA LEU A 94 0.85 -4.14 -0.19
C LEU A 94 0.89 -2.97 0.76
N ARG A 95 1.89 -2.89 1.63
CA ARG A 95 2.02 -1.75 2.53
C ARG A 95 2.09 -0.45 1.75
N HIS A 96 2.89 -0.43 0.70
CA HIS A 96 3.01 0.75 -0.13
C HIS A 96 1.68 1.12 -0.79
N GLY A 97 1.00 0.12 -1.36
CA GLY A 97 -0.29 0.36 -2.02
C GLY A 97 -1.36 0.83 -1.06
N ILE A 98 -1.43 0.21 0.12
CA ILE A 98 -2.41 0.61 1.13
C ILE A 98 -2.15 2.04 1.58
N THR A 99 -0.88 2.39 1.79
CA THR A 99 -0.54 3.75 2.18
C THR A 99 -1.00 4.76 1.16
N LYS A 100 -0.75 4.48 -0.12
CA LYS A 100 -1.17 5.38 -1.18
C LYS A 100 -2.69 5.46 -1.26
N ALA A 101 -3.37 4.33 -1.11
CA ALA A 101 -4.83 4.32 -1.15
C ALA A 101 -5.43 5.12 0.00
N LEU A 102 -4.85 5.01 1.19
CA LEU A 102 -5.30 5.78 2.35
C LEU A 102 -5.17 7.28 2.08
N CYS A 103 -4.05 7.69 1.48
CA CYS A 103 -3.85 9.10 1.18
C CYS A 103 -4.79 9.60 0.10
N ILE A 104 -5.19 8.72 -0.83
CA ILE A 104 -6.19 9.09 -1.82
C ILE A 104 -7.56 9.19 -1.18
N TYR A 105 -7.88 8.26 -0.30
CA TYR A 105 -9.18 8.26 0.35
C TYR A 105 -9.35 9.48 1.27
N ASP A 106 -8.29 9.83 1.99
CA ASP A 106 -8.31 10.99 2.90
C ASP A 106 -6.93 11.61 2.92
N ILE A 107 -6.80 12.76 2.26
CA ILE A 107 -5.52 13.44 2.14
C ILE A 107 -4.95 13.82 3.50
N GLY A 108 -5.80 13.90 4.52
CA GLY A 108 -5.35 14.23 5.87
C GLY A 108 -4.43 13.20 6.48
N PHE A 109 -4.41 11.98 5.94
CA PHE A 109 -3.50 10.93 6.43
C PHE A 109 -2.07 11.09 5.90
N ARG A 110 -1.89 11.89 4.84
CA ARG A 110 -0.62 11.93 4.16
C ARG A 110 0.55 12.40 5.04
N PRO A 111 0.41 13.43 5.88
CA PRO A 111 1.57 13.86 6.67
C PRO A 111 2.09 12.77 7.60
N ALA A 112 1.21 12.05 8.27
CA ALA A 112 1.64 11.00 9.21
C ALA A 112 2.30 9.85 8.47
N LEU A 113 1.72 9.44 7.35
CA LEU A 113 2.25 8.30 6.60
C LEU A 113 3.54 8.65 5.89
N LYS A 114 3.67 9.88 5.41
CA LYS A 114 4.90 10.32 4.78
C LYS A 114 6.03 10.38 5.78
N LYS A 115 5.74 10.83 6.99
CA LYS A 115 6.74 10.94 8.04
C LYS A 115 7.35 9.59 8.38
N ILE A 116 6.55 8.53 8.36
CA ILE A 116 7.02 7.18 8.64
C ILE A 116 7.81 6.62 7.46
N GLY A 117 7.60 7.14 6.26
CA GLY A 117 8.35 6.67 5.09
C GLY A 117 7.63 5.62 4.28
N PHE A 118 6.36 5.38 4.55
CA PHE A 118 5.63 4.33 3.82
C PHE A 118 5.24 4.73 2.41
N LEU A 119 5.35 6.00 2.06
CA LEU A 119 4.98 6.47 0.72
C LEU A 119 6.09 6.34 -0.30
N THR A 120 7.30 6.07 0.14
CA THR A 120 8.45 6.05 -0.74
C THR A 120 8.79 4.61 -1.14
N ARG A 121 8.93 4.37 -2.45
CA ARG A 121 9.41 3.10 -2.92
C ARG A 121 10.89 2.95 -2.57
N ASP A 122 11.31 1.73 -2.25
CA ASP A 122 12.69 1.45 -1.90
C ASP A 122 13.55 1.48 -3.16
N SER A 123 14.24 2.56 -3.37
CA SER A 123 15.05 2.74 -4.58
C SER A 123 16.36 1.96 -4.52
N ARG A 124 16.75 1.48 -3.36
CA ARG A 124 17.99 0.73 -3.26
C ARG A 124 17.97 -0.54 -4.09
N VAL A 125 16.80 -1.14 -4.23
CA VAL A 125 16.70 -2.34 -5.05
C VAL A 125 17.09 -2.04 -6.48
N VAL A 126 16.64 -0.91 -6.99
CA VAL A 126 16.96 -0.50 -8.36
C VAL A 126 18.46 -0.25 -8.51
N GLU A 127 19.05 0.39 -7.52
CA GLU A 127 20.46 0.70 -7.57
C GLU A 127 21.31 -0.56 -7.60
N ARG A 128 20.95 -1.54 -6.79
CA ARG A 128 21.72 -2.78 -6.77
C ARG A 128 21.63 -3.52 -8.10
N LYS A 129 20.52 -3.43 -8.77
CA LYS A 129 20.40 -4.04 -10.08
C LYS A 129 21.36 -3.42 -11.08
N LYS A 130 21.52 -2.11 -10.98
CA LYS A 130 22.46 -1.44 -11.86
C LYS A 130 23.88 -1.83 -11.57
N ALA A 131 24.21 -1.92 -10.32
CA ALA A 131 25.57 -2.25 -9.90
C ALA A 131 25.94 -3.63 -10.38
N GLY A 132 25.06 -4.50 -10.43
CA GLY A 132 25.35 -5.83 -10.82
C GLY A 132 26.13 -5.91 -12.09
N LEU A 133 26.75 -5.72 -11.23
CA LEU A 133 27.36 -6.03 -11.40
C LEU A 133 27.53 -6.29 -11.17
N ALA A 134 27.62 -6.29 -10.83
CA ALA A 134 27.80 -6.49 -10.47
C ALA A 134 27.74 -6.61 -9.97
N LYS A 135 28.04 -6.84 -9.72
CA LYS A 135 28.11 -7.02 -9.07
C LYS A 135 27.55 -7.28 -8.58
N ALA A 136 27.60 -7.51 -8.56
CA ALA A 136 27.15 -7.79 -8.16
C ALA A 136 26.86 -8.02 -7.80
N ARG A 137 27.20 -8.27 -7.75
CA ARG A 137 27.04 -8.45 -7.55
C ARG A 137 27.15 -8.58 -7.35
N ARG A 138 27.65 -8.74 -7.40
CA ARG A 138 27.96 -8.94 -7.29
C ARG A 138 28.00 -9.14 -7.06
N SER A 139 28.30 -9.25 -7.18
CA SER A 139 28.34 -9.43 -7.20
C SER A 139 28.35 -9.55 -7.25
#